data_2808e108087fe0883aabaa62186ad4eb
#
_entry.id   2808e108087fe0883aabaa62186ad4eb
#
_cell.length_a   1.000
_cell.length_b   1.000
_cell.length_c   1.000
_cell.angle_alpha   90.00
_cell.angle_beta   90.00
_cell.angle_gamma   90.00
#
_symmetry.space_group_name_H-M   'P 1'
#
loop_
_entity.id
_entity.type
_entity.pdbx_description
1 polymer ?
#
loop_
_entity_poly.entity_id
_entity_poly.type
_entity_poly.pdbx_seq_one_letter_code
_entity_poly.pdbx_strand_id
1 'polypeptide(L)'
;MQIYITGYQPEQGKMKHRQEHQKGLSLLCYGLRMQYNLPFSMEEIEAELEKGEHGKPYFRHFPQIHFNISHSQGIAACAISDYEVGIDVEKIAPLRASVARRVLAEKELEFLQTFDKAGQEEMFYRFWTLKESYLKLDGSGLTRDLREVAFIMEKDGDEWKSNCSDNTVGCYQQKIKEDYIWSVCQAEKEEIENVRISWLTAQDMAWDRAAR
;
A
#
# COMPACT_ATOMS: atom_id res chain seq x y z
N MET A 1 -3.10 -4.52 12.71
CA MET A 1 -2.25 -3.89 11.67
C MET A 1 -2.13 -2.39 11.88
N GLN A 2 -0.95 -1.82 11.64
CA GLN A 2 -0.69 -0.38 11.66
C GLN A 2 -0.29 0.11 10.27
N ILE A 3 -0.86 1.24 9.86
CA ILE A 3 -0.52 1.93 8.61
C ILE A 3 0.08 3.30 8.97
N TYR A 4 1.27 3.56 8.46
CA TYR A 4 1.96 4.83 8.60
C TYR A 4 2.00 5.53 7.26
N ILE A 5 1.58 6.79 7.21
CA ILE A 5 1.51 7.59 5.98
C ILE A 5 2.20 8.93 6.21
N THR A 6 2.95 9.39 5.22
CA THR A 6 3.54 10.74 5.21
C THR A 6 3.41 11.41 3.86
N GLY A 7 3.22 12.73 3.89
CA GLY A 7 3.31 13.57 2.70
C GLY A 7 4.69 14.21 2.59
N TYR A 8 5.19 14.38 1.36
CA TYR A 8 6.45 15.07 1.09
C TYR A 8 6.39 15.80 -0.26
N GLN A 9 7.28 16.78 -0.46
CA GLN A 9 7.47 17.41 -1.77
C GLN A 9 8.33 16.49 -2.64
N PRO A 10 7.81 16.00 -3.78
CA PRO A 10 8.55 15.05 -4.60
C PRO A 10 9.70 15.73 -5.33
N GLU A 11 10.89 15.14 -5.24
CA GLU A 11 12.04 15.50 -6.06
C GLU A 11 11.87 15.04 -7.51
N GLN A 12 12.73 15.51 -8.40
CA GLN A 12 12.70 15.16 -9.82
C GLN A 12 13.94 14.35 -10.22
N GLY A 13 13.84 13.68 -11.35
CA GLY A 13 14.96 12.94 -11.94
C GLY A 13 15.47 11.81 -11.04
N LYS A 14 16.79 11.61 -11.00
CA LYS A 14 17.43 10.52 -10.26
C LYS A 14 17.23 10.57 -8.74
N MET A 15 17.00 11.77 -8.20
CA MET A 15 16.80 11.95 -6.75
C MET A 15 15.43 11.45 -6.30
N LYS A 16 14.43 11.39 -7.19
CA LYS A 16 13.07 10.93 -6.88
C LYS A 16 13.05 9.55 -6.23
N HIS A 17 13.61 8.54 -6.88
CA HIS A 17 13.60 7.17 -6.35
C HIS A 17 14.33 7.02 -5.03
N ARG A 18 15.43 7.76 -4.85
CA ARG A 18 16.16 7.78 -3.58
C ARG A 18 15.30 8.37 -2.46
N GLN A 19 14.63 9.49 -2.72
CA GLN A 19 13.74 10.13 -1.76
C GLN A 19 12.56 9.20 -1.40
N GLU A 20 11.91 8.60 -2.38
CA GLU A 20 10.81 7.65 -2.20
C GLU A 20 11.23 6.48 -1.31
N HIS A 21 12.37 5.86 -1.61
CA HIS A 21 12.95 4.79 -0.81
C HIS A 21 13.22 5.22 0.64
N GLN A 22 13.89 6.36 0.83
CA GLN A 22 14.18 6.89 2.16
C GLN A 22 12.91 7.20 2.97
N LYS A 23 11.85 7.73 2.33
CA LYS A 23 10.56 7.97 3.00
C LYS A 23 9.91 6.68 3.46
N GLY A 24 9.90 5.66 2.60
CA GLY A 24 9.41 4.33 2.97
C GLY A 24 10.16 3.72 4.15
N LEU A 25 11.48 3.73 4.11
CA LEU A 25 12.31 3.23 5.22
C LEU A 25 12.13 4.03 6.51
N SER A 26 11.98 5.36 6.43
CA SER A 26 11.71 6.19 7.62
C SER A 26 10.38 5.82 8.29
N LEU A 27 9.34 5.52 7.50
CA LEU A 27 8.07 5.03 8.03
C LEU A 27 8.22 3.65 8.70
N LEU A 28 8.98 2.76 8.07
CA LEU A 28 9.26 1.43 8.62
C LEU A 28 10.05 1.52 9.94
N CYS A 29 11.12 2.33 9.99
CA CYS A 29 11.89 2.58 11.23
C CYS A 29 10.98 3.07 12.36
N TYR A 30 10.14 4.06 12.06
CA TYR A 30 9.20 4.61 13.04
C TYR A 30 8.24 3.52 13.55
N GLY A 31 7.63 2.78 12.64
CA GLY A 31 6.66 1.74 12.98
C GLY A 31 7.25 0.59 13.79
N LEU A 32 8.43 0.09 13.43
CA LEU A 32 9.14 -0.96 14.18
C LEU A 32 9.45 -0.53 15.62
N ARG A 33 9.86 0.72 15.78
CA ARG A 33 10.09 1.28 17.11
C ARG A 33 8.81 1.33 17.93
N MET A 34 7.74 1.85 17.35
CA MET A 34 6.48 2.08 18.07
C MET A 34 5.73 0.79 18.41
N GLN A 35 5.79 -0.22 17.55
CA GLN A 35 5.05 -1.47 17.75
C GLN A 35 5.86 -2.53 18.47
N TYR A 36 7.16 -2.65 18.15
CA TYR A 36 7.99 -3.77 18.61
C TYR A 36 9.17 -3.32 19.50
N ASN A 37 9.29 -2.02 19.78
CA ASN A 37 10.41 -1.43 20.51
C ASN A 37 11.78 -1.78 19.88
N LEU A 38 11.82 -1.84 18.54
CA LEU A 38 13.01 -2.09 17.74
C LEU A 38 13.54 -0.78 17.15
N PRO A 39 14.57 -0.16 17.75
CA PRO A 39 15.05 1.17 17.37
C PRO A 39 16.09 1.11 16.24
N PHE A 40 15.77 0.45 15.14
CA PHE A 40 16.66 0.36 13.99
C PHE A 40 16.88 1.71 13.31
N SER A 41 18.10 1.97 12.89
CA SER A 41 18.40 2.97 11.85
C SER A 41 18.00 2.45 10.45
N MET A 42 17.99 3.32 9.46
CA MET A 42 17.70 2.89 8.07
C MET A 42 18.77 1.92 7.56
N GLU A 43 20.04 2.17 7.88
CA GLU A 43 21.16 1.28 7.52
C GLU A 43 21.06 -0.10 8.17
N GLU A 44 20.64 -0.17 9.43
CA GLU A 44 20.41 -1.42 10.14
C GLU A 44 19.23 -2.20 9.53
N ILE A 45 18.14 -1.51 9.16
CA ILE A 45 17.02 -2.14 8.44
C ILE A 45 17.47 -2.67 7.08
N GLU A 46 18.18 -1.88 6.28
CA GLU A 46 18.67 -2.34 4.97
C GLU A 46 19.57 -3.57 5.08
N ALA A 47 20.37 -3.66 6.14
CA ALA A 47 21.22 -4.84 6.42
C ALA A 47 20.42 -6.06 6.89
N GLU A 48 19.27 -5.84 7.51
CA GLU A 48 18.39 -6.88 8.04
C GLU A 48 17.44 -7.46 6.97
N LEU A 49 17.20 -6.71 5.88
CA LEU A 49 16.26 -7.11 4.84
C LEU A 49 16.89 -8.10 3.84
N GLU A 50 16.17 -9.16 3.59
CA GLU A 50 16.37 -10.06 2.45
C GLU A 50 15.23 -9.92 1.44
N LYS A 51 15.42 -10.48 0.26
CA LYS A 51 14.40 -10.48 -0.81
C LYS A 51 13.91 -11.89 -1.06
N GLY A 52 12.60 -12.07 -1.08
CA GLY A 52 11.95 -13.30 -1.53
C GLY A 52 12.13 -13.52 -3.03
N GLU A 53 11.60 -14.63 -3.53
CA GLU A 53 11.77 -15.11 -4.90
C GLU A 53 11.39 -14.04 -5.95
N HIS A 54 10.35 -13.24 -5.68
CA HIS A 54 9.87 -12.17 -6.57
C HIS A 54 10.24 -10.76 -6.10
N GLY A 55 11.21 -10.66 -5.18
CA GLY A 55 11.76 -9.39 -4.75
C GLY A 55 11.02 -8.68 -3.61
N LYS A 56 9.96 -9.26 -3.04
CA LYS A 56 9.32 -8.73 -1.83
C LYS A 56 10.33 -8.79 -0.67
N PRO A 57 10.61 -7.64 0.01
CA PRO A 57 11.53 -7.63 1.14
C PRO A 57 10.88 -8.26 2.39
N TYR A 58 11.69 -8.96 3.18
CA TYR A 58 11.32 -9.51 4.48
C TYR A 58 12.48 -9.41 5.47
N PHE A 59 12.19 -9.48 6.77
CA PHE A 59 13.21 -9.47 7.83
C PHE A 59 13.82 -10.86 8.01
N ARG A 60 15.15 -10.94 7.98
CA ARG A 60 15.89 -12.19 8.21
C ARG A 60 15.66 -12.77 9.59
N HIS A 61 15.76 -11.93 10.63
CA HIS A 61 15.75 -12.37 12.04
C HIS A 61 14.42 -12.09 12.75
N PHE A 62 13.45 -11.47 12.06
CA PHE A 62 12.11 -11.15 12.60
C PHE A 62 11.01 -11.63 11.64
N PRO A 63 10.96 -12.96 11.34
CA PRO A 63 10.03 -13.49 10.34
C PRO A 63 8.56 -13.32 10.72
N GLN A 64 8.24 -13.02 11.97
CA GLN A 64 6.89 -12.73 12.45
C GLN A 64 6.43 -11.29 12.18
N ILE A 65 7.33 -10.41 11.73
CA ILE A 65 7.00 -9.03 11.40
C ILE A 65 6.88 -8.90 9.88
N HIS A 66 5.66 -8.71 9.41
CA HIS A 66 5.38 -8.50 8.01
C HIS A 66 5.20 -7.01 7.73
N PHE A 67 5.72 -6.56 6.61
CA PHE A 67 5.57 -5.17 6.19
C PHE A 67 5.49 -5.05 4.67
N ASN A 68 4.93 -3.94 4.23
CA ASN A 68 4.99 -3.52 2.84
C ASN A 68 5.01 -2.01 2.73
N ILE A 69 5.63 -1.48 1.69
CA ILE A 69 5.82 -0.05 1.44
C ILE A 69 5.31 0.29 0.05
N SER A 70 4.61 1.40 -0.07
CA SER A 70 4.24 2.01 -1.35
C SER A 70 4.43 3.52 -1.33
N HIS A 71 4.62 4.11 -2.50
CA HIS A 71 4.75 5.56 -2.66
C HIS A 71 4.24 6.01 -4.03
N SER A 72 3.60 7.14 -4.07
CA SER A 72 3.16 7.79 -5.31
C SER A 72 3.15 9.30 -5.14
N GLN A 73 3.88 9.98 -6.01
CA GLN A 73 3.84 11.45 -6.25
C GLN A 73 3.71 12.32 -4.98
N GLY A 74 4.51 12.08 -3.96
CA GLY A 74 4.54 12.90 -2.73
C GLY A 74 3.77 12.32 -1.54
N ILE A 75 3.27 11.09 -1.65
CA ILE A 75 2.76 10.28 -0.54
C ILE A 75 3.63 9.02 -0.43
N ALA A 76 3.99 8.64 0.78
CA ALA A 76 4.53 7.33 1.11
C ALA A 76 3.67 6.68 2.19
N ALA A 77 3.50 5.38 2.10
CA ALA A 77 2.75 4.57 3.04
C ALA A 77 3.53 3.29 3.39
N CYS A 78 3.44 2.87 4.63
CA CYS A 78 4.02 1.63 5.14
C CYS A 78 2.97 0.91 5.98
N ALA A 79 2.70 -0.34 5.66
CA ALA A 79 1.90 -1.25 6.47
C ALA A 79 2.81 -2.16 7.28
N ILE A 80 2.51 -2.37 8.56
CA ILE A 80 3.20 -3.32 9.43
C ILE A 80 2.16 -4.18 10.15
N SER A 81 2.34 -5.50 10.12
CA SER A 81 1.39 -6.48 10.64
C SER A 81 2.09 -7.73 11.15
N ASP A 82 1.40 -8.52 11.97
CA ASP A 82 1.80 -9.88 12.36
C ASP A 82 1.39 -10.94 11.30
N TYR A 83 0.73 -10.52 10.21
CA TYR A 83 0.32 -11.34 9.07
C TYR A 83 0.86 -10.78 7.77
N GLU A 84 0.97 -11.61 6.74
CA GLU A 84 1.36 -11.15 5.40
C GLU A 84 0.48 -9.98 4.95
N VAL A 85 1.13 -8.95 4.43
CA VAL A 85 0.49 -7.69 4.08
C VAL A 85 1.05 -7.10 2.79
N GLY A 86 0.19 -6.44 2.02
CA GLY A 86 0.56 -5.63 0.87
C GLY A 86 -0.19 -4.30 0.91
N ILE A 87 0.47 -3.19 0.62
CA ILE A 87 -0.11 -1.84 0.56
C ILE A 87 0.20 -1.21 -0.79
N ASP A 88 -0.76 -0.47 -1.31
CA ASP A 88 -0.54 0.37 -2.48
C ASP A 88 -1.16 1.76 -2.30
N VAL A 89 -0.51 2.79 -2.83
CA VAL A 89 -1.01 4.16 -2.86
C VAL A 89 -0.78 4.74 -4.24
N GLU A 90 -1.82 5.37 -4.80
CA GLU A 90 -1.74 6.00 -6.12
C GLU A 90 -2.44 7.34 -6.18
N LYS A 91 -1.86 8.23 -6.97
CA LYS A 91 -2.50 9.48 -7.33
C LYS A 91 -3.44 9.24 -8.50
N ILE A 92 -4.69 9.70 -8.38
CA ILE A 92 -5.67 9.65 -9.46
C ILE A 92 -5.14 10.47 -10.65
N ALA A 93 -5.14 9.89 -11.82
CA ALA A 93 -4.70 10.50 -13.08
C ALA A 93 -5.65 10.10 -14.23
N PRO A 94 -5.60 10.78 -15.39
CA PRO A 94 -6.45 10.46 -16.52
C PRO A 94 -6.34 9.01 -16.96
N LEU A 95 -7.48 8.31 -17.02
CA LEU A 95 -7.57 6.90 -17.37
C LEU A 95 -7.45 6.67 -18.88
N ARG A 96 -6.61 5.72 -19.26
CA ARG A 96 -6.57 5.18 -20.64
C ARG A 96 -7.36 3.88 -20.69
N ALA A 97 -8.38 3.79 -21.54
CA ALA A 97 -9.24 2.61 -21.67
C ALA A 97 -8.49 1.31 -21.97
N SER A 98 -7.34 1.39 -22.66
CA SER A 98 -6.49 0.22 -22.91
C SER A 98 -5.84 -0.34 -21.61
N VAL A 99 -5.54 0.53 -20.66
CA VAL A 99 -5.00 0.12 -19.35
C VAL A 99 -6.09 -0.55 -18.53
N ALA A 100 -7.30 0.04 -18.46
CA ALA A 100 -8.41 -0.57 -17.76
C ALA A 100 -8.68 -2.01 -18.23
N ARG A 101 -8.73 -2.24 -19.54
CA ARG A 101 -8.94 -3.58 -20.12
C ARG A 101 -7.86 -4.61 -19.81
N ARG A 102 -6.65 -4.17 -19.51
CA ARG A 102 -5.53 -5.06 -19.13
C ARG A 102 -5.53 -5.42 -17.65
N VAL A 103 -6.14 -4.60 -16.83
CA VAL A 103 -6.08 -4.67 -15.36
C VAL A 103 -7.36 -5.26 -14.79
N LEU A 104 -8.52 -4.83 -15.30
CA LEU A 104 -9.81 -5.12 -14.71
C LEU A 104 -10.41 -6.42 -15.29
N ALA A 105 -11.01 -7.22 -14.42
CA ALA A 105 -11.87 -8.32 -14.82
C ALA A 105 -13.15 -7.79 -15.50
N GLU A 106 -13.85 -8.66 -16.24
CA GLU A 106 -15.02 -8.26 -17.04
C GLU A 106 -16.09 -7.53 -16.21
N LYS A 107 -16.47 -8.07 -15.05
CA LYS A 107 -17.45 -7.45 -14.15
C LYS A 107 -16.99 -6.11 -13.56
N GLU A 108 -15.70 -5.96 -13.30
CA GLU A 108 -15.12 -4.69 -12.84
C GLU A 108 -15.14 -3.64 -13.96
N LEU A 109 -14.92 -4.05 -15.22
CA LEU A 109 -15.04 -3.17 -16.38
C LEU A 109 -16.50 -2.73 -16.61
N GLU A 110 -17.45 -3.65 -16.49
CA GLU A 110 -18.89 -3.34 -16.58
C GLU A 110 -19.28 -2.34 -15.49
N PHE A 111 -18.83 -2.57 -14.25
CA PHE A 111 -19.09 -1.67 -13.14
C PHE A 111 -18.46 -0.28 -13.37
N LEU A 112 -17.21 -0.23 -13.85
CA LEU A 112 -16.53 1.02 -14.18
C LEU A 112 -17.32 1.86 -15.20
N GLN A 113 -17.95 1.23 -16.18
CA GLN A 113 -18.72 1.93 -17.23
C GLN A 113 -20.01 2.59 -16.72
N THR A 114 -20.47 2.28 -15.51
CA THR A 114 -21.64 2.91 -14.91
C THR A 114 -21.39 4.35 -14.43
N PHE A 115 -20.14 4.77 -14.35
CA PHE A 115 -19.73 6.10 -13.88
C PHE A 115 -19.47 7.07 -15.03
N ASP A 116 -19.58 8.37 -14.73
CA ASP A 116 -19.07 9.41 -15.60
C ASP A 116 -17.53 9.37 -15.66
N LYS A 117 -16.91 10.21 -16.51
CA LYS A 117 -15.46 10.16 -16.73
C LYS A 117 -14.63 10.33 -15.45
N ALA A 118 -15.01 11.27 -14.58
CA ALA A 118 -14.28 11.51 -13.33
C ALA A 118 -14.46 10.33 -12.35
N GLY A 119 -15.67 9.79 -12.26
CA GLY A 119 -15.97 8.60 -11.48
C GLY A 119 -15.25 7.36 -12.01
N GLN A 120 -15.08 7.20 -13.32
CA GLN A 120 -14.29 6.13 -13.92
C GLN A 120 -12.81 6.23 -13.55
N GLU A 121 -12.24 7.43 -13.55
CA GLU A 121 -10.86 7.64 -13.13
C GLU A 121 -10.67 7.24 -11.66
N GLU A 122 -11.51 7.74 -10.75
CA GLU A 122 -11.46 7.36 -9.34
C GLU A 122 -11.66 5.86 -9.13
N MET A 123 -12.71 5.28 -9.73
CA MET A 123 -13.04 3.86 -9.55
C MET A 123 -11.96 2.95 -10.12
N PHE A 124 -11.33 3.32 -11.24
CA PHE A 124 -10.19 2.58 -11.76
C PHE A 124 -9.04 2.54 -10.75
N TYR A 125 -8.67 3.67 -10.14
CA TYR A 125 -7.60 3.70 -9.14
C TYR A 125 -7.96 2.98 -7.85
N ARG A 126 -9.25 2.88 -7.52
CA ARG A 126 -9.73 2.01 -6.44
C ARG A 126 -9.45 0.54 -6.75
N PHE A 127 -9.82 0.05 -7.91
CA PHE A 127 -9.49 -1.32 -8.33
C PHE A 127 -7.98 -1.54 -8.47
N TRP A 128 -7.27 -0.58 -9.07
CA TRP A 128 -5.83 -0.68 -9.29
C TRP A 128 -5.07 -0.87 -7.97
N THR A 129 -5.29 0.00 -6.98
CA THR A 129 -4.60 -0.08 -5.69
C THR A 129 -4.96 -1.34 -4.91
N LEU A 130 -6.20 -1.85 -5.01
CA LEU A 130 -6.59 -3.13 -4.42
C LEU A 130 -5.82 -4.30 -5.06
N LYS A 131 -5.76 -4.34 -6.39
CA LYS A 131 -5.05 -5.39 -7.11
C LYS A 131 -3.54 -5.35 -6.86
N GLU A 132 -2.93 -4.17 -6.88
CA GLU A 132 -1.51 -3.99 -6.57
C GLU A 132 -1.20 -4.36 -5.11
N SER A 133 -2.05 -3.97 -4.15
CA SER A 133 -1.88 -4.38 -2.75
C SER A 133 -2.02 -5.89 -2.57
N TYR A 134 -2.92 -6.55 -3.30
CA TYR A 134 -3.05 -8.00 -3.30
C TYR A 134 -1.79 -8.69 -3.88
N LEU A 135 -1.26 -8.23 -5.02
CA LEU A 135 -0.03 -8.77 -5.59
C LEU A 135 1.19 -8.57 -4.68
N LYS A 136 1.23 -7.44 -3.97
CA LYS A 136 2.28 -7.17 -2.98
C LYS A 136 2.12 -8.04 -1.73
N LEU A 137 0.90 -8.39 -1.36
CA LEU A 137 0.61 -9.37 -0.29
C LEU A 137 1.13 -10.75 -0.68
N ASP A 138 0.71 -11.25 -1.84
CA ASP A 138 1.08 -12.56 -2.38
C ASP A 138 2.59 -12.65 -2.72
N GLY A 139 3.23 -11.52 -2.95
CA GLY A 139 4.65 -11.46 -3.32
C GLY A 139 4.94 -11.95 -4.74
N SER A 140 3.94 -12.29 -5.54
CA SER A 140 4.08 -12.76 -6.93
C SER A 140 4.54 -11.67 -7.91
N GLY A 141 4.45 -10.40 -7.49
CA GLY A 141 4.76 -9.27 -8.34
C GLY A 141 3.89 -9.22 -9.60
N LEU A 142 4.38 -8.57 -10.65
CA LEU A 142 3.67 -8.42 -11.94
C LEU A 142 3.67 -9.69 -12.82
N THR A 143 4.04 -10.84 -12.30
CA THR A 143 4.05 -12.11 -13.06
C THR A 143 2.66 -12.73 -13.17
N ARG A 144 1.73 -12.36 -12.28
CA ARG A 144 0.34 -12.82 -12.27
C ARG A 144 -0.56 -11.89 -13.08
N ASP A 145 -1.54 -12.45 -13.76
CA ASP A 145 -2.56 -11.65 -14.46
C ASP A 145 -3.48 -10.98 -13.43
N LEU A 146 -3.48 -9.65 -13.42
CA LEU A 146 -4.30 -8.83 -12.52
C LEU A 146 -5.81 -9.12 -12.59
N ARG A 147 -6.28 -9.71 -13.71
CA ARG A 147 -7.68 -10.07 -13.91
C ARG A 147 -8.10 -11.35 -13.18
N GLU A 148 -7.14 -12.15 -12.69
CA GLU A 148 -7.42 -13.39 -11.97
C GLU A 148 -7.94 -13.14 -10.55
N VAL A 149 -7.61 -12.01 -9.96
CA VAL A 149 -8.17 -11.56 -8.69
C VAL A 149 -9.21 -10.47 -8.94
N ALA A 150 -10.43 -10.67 -8.52
CA ALA A 150 -11.51 -9.73 -8.71
C ALA A 150 -11.95 -9.12 -7.38
N PHE A 151 -12.39 -7.87 -7.44
CA PHE A 151 -12.94 -7.13 -6.31
C PHE A 151 -14.37 -6.70 -6.60
N ILE A 152 -15.23 -6.82 -5.60
CA ILE A 152 -16.58 -6.27 -5.63
C ILE A 152 -16.55 -5.00 -4.79
N MET A 153 -17.00 -3.89 -5.38
CA MET A 153 -17.10 -2.60 -4.71
C MET A 153 -18.56 -2.34 -4.34
N GLU A 154 -18.79 -2.04 -3.07
CA GLU A 154 -20.11 -1.73 -2.53
C GLU A 154 -20.07 -0.36 -1.86
N LYS A 155 -21.10 0.46 -2.10
CA LYS A 155 -21.21 1.77 -1.48
C LYS A 155 -21.88 1.64 -0.12
N ASP A 156 -21.23 2.17 0.92
CA ASP A 156 -21.76 2.24 2.28
C ASP A 156 -21.73 3.70 2.75
N GLY A 157 -22.85 4.38 2.63
CA GLY A 157 -22.92 5.82 2.83
C GLY A 157 -22.06 6.57 1.80
N ASP A 158 -21.09 7.34 2.28
CA ASP A 158 -20.14 8.08 1.45
C ASP A 158 -18.86 7.30 1.15
N GLU A 159 -18.68 6.14 1.78
CA GLU A 159 -17.49 5.30 1.64
C GLU A 159 -17.70 4.13 0.67
N TRP A 160 -16.60 3.57 0.20
CA TRP A 160 -16.57 2.35 -0.59
C TRP A 160 -15.96 1.21 0.21
N LYS A 161 -16.70 0.10 0.31
CA LYS A 161 -16.20 -1.18 0.81
C LYS A 161 -15.78 -2.07 -0.35
N SER A 162 -14.78 -2.88 -0.12
CA SER A 162 -14.28 -3.83 -1.12
C SER A 162 -14.26 -5.24 -0.58
N ASN A 163 -14.70 -6.19 -1.39
CA ASN A 163 -14.62 -7.62 -1.11
C ASN A 163 -13.74 -8.28 -2.16
N CYS A 164 -12.71 -9.00 -1.71
CA CYS A 164 -11.83 -9.78 -2.58
C CYS A 164 -12.49 -11.11 -2.97
N SER A 165 -12.24 -11.60 -4.20
CA SER A 165 -12.64 -12.94 -4.62
C SER A 165 -11.89 -14.06 -3.88
N ASP A 166 -10.73 -13.75 -3.30
CA ASP A 166 -10.02 -14.60 -2.36
C ASP A 166 -10.57 -14.39 -0.95
N ASN A 167 -11.30 -15.38 -0.46
CA ASN A 167 -11.98 -15.30 0.83
C ASN A 167 -11.05 -15.29 2.04
N THR A 168 -9.78 -15.61 1.87
CA THR A 168 -8.76 -15.60 2.95
C THR A 168 -8.15 -14.22 3.16
N VAL A 169 -8.37 -13.30 2.21
CA VAL A 169 -7.77 -11.96 2.22
C VAL A 169 -8.78 -10.91 2.63
N GLY A 170 -8.43 -10.14 3.66
CA GLY A 170 -9.13 -8.92 4.04
C GLY A 170 -8.51 -7.71 3.35
N CYS A 171 -9.35 -6.75 2.94
CA CYS A 171 -8.91 -5.54 2.29
C CYS A 171 -9.55 -4.31 2.94
N TYR A 172 -8.76 -3.25 3.04
CA TYR A 172 -9.22 -1.94 3.47
C TYR A 172 -8.73 -0.88 2.48
N GLN A 173 -9.55 0.11 2.20
CA GLN A 173 -9.25 1.16 1.25
C GLN A 173 -9.78 2.50 1.73
N GLN A 174 -9.03 3.56 1.46
CA GLN A 174 -9.47 4.91 1.73
C GLN A 174 -8.99 5.89 0.65
N LYS A 175 -9.81 6.88 0.35
CA LYS A 175 -9.39 8.06 -0.40
C LYS A 175 -8.79 9.07 0.57
N ILE A 176 -7.62 9.60 0.24
CA ILE A 176 -6.93 10.61 1.03
C ILE A 176 -6.72 11.86 0.20
N LYS A 177 -6.96 13.01 0.80
CA LYS A 177 -7.07 14.26 0.07
C LYS A 177 -8.12 14.08 -1.05
N GLU A 178 -8.06 14.85 -2.11
CA GLU A 178 -9.04 14.71 -3.20
C GLU A 178 -8.59 13.76 -4.31
N ASP A 179 -7.31 13.46 -4.38
CA ASP A 179 -6.67 12.87 -5.55
C ASP A 179 -5.78 11.64 -5.29
N TYR A 180 -5.83 11.04 -4.10
CA TYR A 180 -5.11 9.78 -3.82
C TYR A 180 -6.04 8.69 -3.32
N ILE A 181 -5.77 7.47 -3.78
CA ILE A 181 -6.35 6.24 -3.23
C ILE A 181 -5.22 5.40 -2.66
N TRP A 182 -5.42 4.83 -1.50
CA TRP A 182 -4.57 3.77 -0.98
C TRP A 182 -5.39 2.58 -0.54
N SER A 183 -4.81 1.40 -0.70
CA SER A 183 -5.41 0.13 -0.31
C SER A 183 -4.41 -0.73 0.41
N VAL A 184 -4.89 -1.54 1.33
CA VAL A 184 -4.10 -2.58 1.98
C VAL A 184 -4.86 -3.90 1.90
N CYS A 185 -4.13 -4.98 1.60
CA CYS A 185 -4.61 -6.35 1.69
C CYS A 185 -3.78 -7.10 2.72
N GLN A 186 -4.41 -7.95 3.53
CA GLN A 186 -3.78 -8.76 4.56
C GLN A 186 -4.32 -10.18 4.51
N ALA A 187 -3.45 -11.18 4.71
CA ALA A 187 -3.88 -12.52 5.05
C ALA A 187 -4.63 -12.51 6.39
N GLU A 188 -5.49 -13.50 6.63
CA GLU A 188 -6.38 -13.55 7.80
C GLU A 188 -7.40 -12.41 7.78
N LYS A 189 -8.47 -12.63 7.01
CA LYS A 189 -9.51 -11.61 6.69
C LYS A 189 -10.13 -10.97 7.92
N GLU A 190 -10.35 -11.71 9.00
CA GLU A 190 -10.99 -11.26 10.23
C GLU A 190 -10.18 -10.16 10.94
N GLU A 191 -8.87 -10.12 10.72
CA GLU A 191 -7.98 -9.14 11.37
C GLU A 191 -7.96 -7.78 10.68
N ILE A 192 -8.55 -7.64 9.50
CA ILE A 192 -8.58 -6.37 8.75
C ILE A 192 -9.45 -5.29 9.42
N GLU A 193 -10.36 -5.65 10.32
CA GLU A 193 -11.22 -4.71 11.03
C GLU A 193 -10.45 -3.81 12.01
N ASN A 194 -9.23 -4.20 12.40
CA ASN A 194 -8.38 -3.51 13.35
C ASN A 194 -7.29 -2.62 12.70
N VAL A 195 -7.56 -2.03 11.54
CA VAL A 195 -6.63 -1.11 10.87
C VAL A 195 -6.52 0.20 11.65
N ARG A 196 -5.31 0.54 12.07
CA ARG A 196 -5.00 1.84 12.68
C ARG A 196 -4.12 2.65 11.74
N ILE A 197 -4.45 3.91 11.53
CA ILE A 197 -3.78 4.79 10.58
C ILE A 197 -3.13 5.94 11.34
N SER A 198 -1.84 6.17 11.08
CA SER A 198 -1.08 7.28 11.64
C SER A 198 -0.49 8.14 10.54
N TRP A 199 -0.86 9.41 10.51
CA TRP A 199 -0.25 10.41 9.66
C TRP A 199 0.96 11.01 10.34
N LEU A 200 2.13 10.91 9.71
CA LEU A 200 3.39 11.36 10.28
C LEU A 200 3.93 12.58 9.54
N THR A 201 4.44 13.52 10.32
CA THR A 201 5.23 14.65 9.83
C THR A 201 6.71 14.30 9.76
N ALA A 202 7.52 15.16 9.15
CA ALA A 202 8.96 15.00 9.17
C ALA A 202 9.54 15.04 10.59
N GLN A 203 8.89 15.77 11.52
CA GLN A 203 9.30 15.84 12.92
C GLN A 203 9.05 14.52 13.67
N ASP A 204 7.92 13.87 13.42
CA ASP A 204 7.60 12.58 14.04
C ASP A 204 8.61 11.50 13.63
N MET A 205 9.10 11.57 12.39
CA MET A 205 10.08 10.63 11.82
C MET A 205 11.53 11.05 12.07
N ALA A 206 11.78 12.29 12.51
CA ALA A 206 13.11 12.76 12.87
C ALA A 206 13.54 12.07 14.16
N TRP A 207 14.29 10.99 14.00
CA TRP A 207 14.93 10.34 15.13
C TRP A 207 16.04 11.25 15.66
N ASP A 208 15.92 11.66 16.91
CA ASP A 208 17.01 12.35 17.58
C ASP A 208 18.13 11.34 17.87
N ARG A 209 19.25 11.45 17.12
CA ARG A 209 20.49 10.68 17.35
C ARG A 209 21.13 10.97 18.70
N ALA A 210 20.58 11.94 19.45
CA ALA A 210 21.10 12.40 20.74
C ALA A 210 20.63 11.56 21.95
N ALA A 211 19.81 10.53 21.75
CA ALA A 211 19.28 9.67 22.82
C ALA A 211 19.97 8.29 22.90
N ARG A 212 21.28 8.21 22.57
CA ARG A 212 22.13 7.06 22.88
C ARG A 212 22.99 7.35 24.07
#